data_e4c8517239287de87c3e781d287bd672
#
_entry.id   e4c8517239287de87c3e781d287bd672
#
_cell.length_a   1.000
_cell.length_b   1.000
_cell.length_c   1.000
_cell.angle_alpha   90.00
_cell.angle_beta   90.00
_cell.angle_gamma   90.00
#
_symmetry.space_group_name_H-M   'P 1'
#
loop_
_entity.id
_entity.type
_entity.pdbx_description
1 polymer ?
#
loop_
_entity_poly.entity_id
_entity_poly.type
_entity_poly.pdbx_seq_one_letter_code
_entity_poly.pdbx_strand_id
1 'polypeptide(L)'
;MNNNSTEYKKLFQEKKYSELMFLIERSKNHQDLLAGEHNLLGITRLLIEKNKKNILLSLDNFENGYLKEKKTKIGLDNLKNFINLTVDLYKIPNTDIDIKKILNYFQEAKNFWGYDKNLMLAIKRFYWRLNEVKKVQHVLSEMINNQEHDSTTLCSYIYSKGFDDDWSQEDFFKFSKFIQEKTPLFKEEELTNLKSNKNKKLKLAFLSGDIRSNHSVTYFLKTILFNYDKRDFEIYLYFNHENDDETTEDFKKLVNHSKNINNLNDLDAINTIRSEEVDIAFDLMGATSSHREILFKNRIAPVQINWIGYCNTIGLNGNDYILADPYLI
;
A
#
# COMPACT_ATOMS: atom_id res chain seq x y z
N MET A 1 7.25 -18.61 33.97
CA MET A 1 7.04 -18.49 32.51
C MET A 1 6.60 -19.85 31.99
N ASN A 2 5.41 -19.95 31.39
CA ASN A 2 4.85 -21.22 30.97
C ASN A 2 5.71 -21.86 29.85
N ASN A 3 6.10 -23.14 30.03
CA ASN A 3 6.84 -23.93 29.02
C ASN A 3 6.21 -23.86 27.61
N ASN A 4 4.90 -23.70 27.54
CA ASN A 4 4.15 -23.60 26.27
C ASN A 4 4.53 -22.38 25.41
N SER A 5 4.89 -21.23 26.03
CA SER A 5 5.22 -20.01 25.26
C SER A 5 6.47 -20.16 24.37
N THR A 6 7.46 -20.94 24.84
CA THR A 6 8.68 -21.21 24.07
C THR A 6 8.41 -22.16 22.90
N GLU A 7 7.59 -23.17 23.13
CA GLU A 7 7.19 -24.14 22.13
C GLU A 7 6.30 -23.50 21.04
N TYR A 8 5.35 -22.62 21.42
CA TYR A 8 4.55 -21.88 20.47
C TYR A 8 5.39 -20.99 19.54
N LYS A 9 6.38 -20.28 20.10
CA LYS A 9 7.30 -19.46 19.31
C LYS A 9 8.12 -20.31 18.33
N LYS A 10 8.62 -21.45 18.78
CA LYS A 10 9.38 -22.38 17.93
C LYS A 10 8.55 -22.88 16.76
N LEU A 11 7.35 -23.40 17.01
CA LEU A 11 6.46 -23.90 15.95
C LEU A 11 6.06 -22.81 14.97
N PHE A 12 5.84 -21.58 15.46
CA PHE A 12 5.54 -20.44 14.58
C PHE A 12 6.73 -20.08 13.66
N GLN A 13 7.94 -20.04 14.20
CA GLN A 13 9.17 -19.78 13.43
C GLN A 13 9.45 -20.89 12.40
N GLU A 14 9.18 -22.14 12.76
CA GLU A 14 9.31 -23.30 11.86
C GLU A 14 8.16 -23.40 10.84
N LYS A 15 7.22 -22.46 10.84
CA LYS A 15 6.01 -22.43 9.98
C LYS A 15 5.10 -23.66 10.11
N LYS A 16 5.16 -24.35 11.24
CA LYS A 16 4.31 -25.51 11.57
C LYS A 16 2.95 -25.07 12.12
N TYR A 17 2.22 -24.32 11.33
CA TYR A 17 1.00 -23.62 11.75
C TYR A 17 -0.13 -24.57 12.20
N SER A 18 -0.33 -25.68 11.50
CA SER A 18 -1.36 -26.67 11.87
C SER A 18 -1.08 -27.34 13.21
N GLU A 19 0.19 -27.67 13.48
CA GLU A 19 0.65 -28.23 14.76
C GLU A 19 0.48 -27.21 15.89
N LEU A 20 0.87 -25.97 15.65
CA LEU A 20 0.74 -24.89 16.61
C LEU A 20 -0.73 -24.63 16.97
N MET A 21 -1.61 -24.55 15.97
CA MET A 21 -3.05 -24.36 16.18
C MET A 21 -3.63 -25.50 17.04
N PHE A 22 -3.33 -26.73 16.68
CA PHE A 22 -3.78 -27.91 17.42
C PHE A 22 -3.29 -27.90 18.87
N LEU A 23 -2.04 -27.50 19.12
CA LEU A 23 -1.47 -27.45 20.45
C LEU A 23 -2.15 -26.39 21.32
N ILE A 24 -2.42 -25.20 20.79
CA ILE A 24 -3.12 -24.13 21.51
C ILE A 24 -4.56 -24.57 21.84
N GLU A 25 -5.29 -25.13 20.86
CA GLU A 25 -6.69 -25.54 21.03
C GLU A 25 -6.86 -26.70 22.02
N ARG A 26 -5.87 -27.58 22.15
CA ARG A 26 -5.90 -28.67 23.14
C ARG A 26 -5.42 -28.27 24.53
N SER A 27 -4.62 -27.24 24.66
CA SER A 27 -3.99 -26.88 25.94
C SER A 27 -4.96 -26.27 26.94
N LYS A 28 -6.02 -25.60 26.45
CA LYS A 28 -6.99 -24.84 27.26
C LYS A 28 -8.33 -24.74 26.54
N ASN A 29 -9.41 -24.54 27.32
CA ASN A 29 -10.67 -24.08 26.74
C ASN A 29 -10.46 -22.67 26.13
N HIS A 30 -11.22 -22.36 25.08
CA HIS A 30 -11.11 -21.08 24.37
C HIS A 30 -11.26 -19.87 25.31
N GLN A 31 -12.11 -19.97 26.33
CA GLN A 31 -12.32 -18.92 27.34
C GLN A 31 -11.11 -18.71 28.27
N ASP A 32 -10.25 -19.70 28.41
CA ASP A 32 -9.07 -19.66 29.32
C ASP A 32 -7.80 -19.21 28.62
N LEU A 33 -7.82 -19.02 27.28
CA LEU A 33 -6.67 -18.53 26.50
C LEU A 33 -6.29 -17.11 26.96
N LEU A 34 -4.99 -16.85 27.05
CA LEU A 34 -4.47 -15.50 27.31
C LEU A 34 -4.59 -14.62 26.04
N ALA A 35 -4.53 -13.29 26.21
CA ALA A 35 -4.59 -12.37 25.07
C ALA A 35 -3.54 -12.65 23.98
N GLY A 36 -2.33 -13.05 24.38
CA GLY A 36 -1.26 -13.47 23.46
C GLY A 36 -1.56 -14.77 22.71
N GLU A 37 -2.21 -15.73 23.39
CA GLU A 37 -2.62 -17.00 22.77
C GLU A 37 -3.77 -16.77 21.78
N HIS A 38 -4.72 -15.90 22.11
CA HIS A 38 -5.77 -15.46 21.17
C HIS A 38 -5.18 -14.79 19.94
N ASN A 39 -4.22 -13.89 20.11
CA ASN A 39 -3.54 -13.22 18.98
C ASN A 39 -2.87 -14.23 18.06
N LEU A 40 -2.08 -15.12 18.64
CA LEU A 40 -1.33 -16.14 17.93
C LEU A 40 -2.27 -17.11 17.18
N LEU A 41 -3.34 -17.56 17.81
CA LEU A 41 -4.33 -18.45 17.21
C LEU A 41 -5.05 -17.79 16.03
N GLY A 42 -5.44 -16.52 16.17
CA GLY A 42 -6.05 -15.75 15.08
C GLY A 42 -5.14 -15.62 13.87
N ILE A 43 -3.87 -15.24 14.08
CA ILE A 43 -2.87 -15.14 13.01
C ILE A 43 -2.62 -16.50 12.36
N THR A 44 -2.44 -17.55 13.16
CA THR A 44 -2.12 -18.90 12.67
C THR A 44 -3.21 -19.45 11.76
N ARG A 45 -4.48 -19.25 12.10
CA ARG A 45 -5.62 -19.67 11.26
C ARG A 45 -5.58 -19.00 9.87
N LEU A 46 -5.28 -17.72 9.81
CA LEU A 46 -5.19 -16.98 8.55
C LEU A 46 -4.00 -17.39 7.69
N LEU A 47 -2.90 -17.83 8.33
CA LEU A 47 -1.72 -18.35 7.64
C LEU A 47 -1.91 -19.77 7.09
N ILE A 48 -2.77 -20.58 7.72
CA ILE A 48 -3.14 -21.91 7.19
C ILE A 48 -4.02 -21.76 5.96
N GLU A 49 -5.10 -21.00 6.08
CA GLU A 49 -6.01 -20.74 4.98
C GLU A 49 -6.87 -19.51 5.23
N LYS A 50 -6.87 -18.56 4.30
CA LYS A 50 -7.66 -17.31 4.41
C LYS A 50 -9.05 -17.50 3.75
N ASN A 51 -9.90 -18.34 4.34
CA ASN A 51 -11.28 -18.50 3.94
C ASN A 51 -12.26 -17.83 4.92
N LYS A 52 -13.56 -17.73 4.54
CA LYS A 52 -14.59 -17.06 5.38
C LYS A 52 -14.66 -17.62 6.80
N LYS A 53 -14.59 -18.95 6.96
CA LYS A 53 -14.64 -19.60 8.28
C LYS A 53 -13.47 -19.16 9.16
N ASN A 54 -12.25 -19.24 8.63
CA ASN A 54 -11.04 -18.85 9.37
C ASN A 54 -11.01 -17.36 9.67
N ILE A 55 -11.51 -16.51 8.77
CA ILE A 55 -11.65 -15.07 9.01
C ILE A 55 -12.58 -14.81 10.21
N LEU A 56 -13.76 -15.43 10.26
CA LEU A 56 -14.70 -15.26 11.38
C LEU A 56 -14.14 -15.76 12.69
N LEU A 57 -13.50 -16.95 12.71
CA LEU A 57 -12.86 -17.50 13.90
C LEU A 57 -11.68 -16.65 14.36
N SER A 58 -10.94 -16.05 13.44
CA SER A 58 -9.83 -15.14 13.77
C SER A 58 -10.32 -13.82 14.34
N LEU A 59 -11.43 -13.27 13.82
CA LEU A 59 -12.07 -12.09 14.40
C LEU A 59 -12.49 -12.33 15.84
N ASP A 60 -13.16 -13.46 16.12
CA ASP A 60 -13.54 -13.84 17.48
C ASP A 60 -12.32 -13.94 18.41
N ASN A 61 -11.22 -14.53 17.94
CA ASN A 61 -9.98 -14.58 18.72
C ASN A 61 -9.40 -13.18 18.99
N PHE A 62 -9.30 -12.33 17.98
CA PHE A 62 -8.74 -10.99 18.18
C PHE A 62 -9.62 -10.15 19.10
N GLU A 63 -10.94 -10.24 18.99
CA GLU A 63 -11.86 -9.57 19.89
C GLU A 63 -11.70 -10.04 21.34
N ASN A 64 -11.69 -11.36 21.56
CA ASN A 64 -11.50 -11.93 22.90
C ASN A 64 -10.16 -11.57 23.51
N GLY A 65 -9.07 -11.58 22.69
CA GLY A 65 -7.75 -11.13 23.12
C GLY A 65 -7.72 -9.66 23.54
N TYR A 66 -8.41 -8.79 22.80
CA TYR A 66 -8.57 -7.38 23.18
C TYR A 66 -9.35 -7.21 24.47
N LEU A 67 -10.51 -7.86 24.59
CA LEU A 67 -11.39 -7.74 25.76
C LEU A 67 -10.73 -8.22 27.05
N LYS A 68 -9.84 -9.22 26.97
CA LYS A 68 -9.11 -9.73 28.13
C LYS A 68 -8.07 -8.76 28.67
N GLU A 69 -7.38 -8.05 27.80
CA GLU A 69 -6.22 -7.24 28.18
C GLU A 69 -6.20 -5.87 27.48
N LYS A 70 -7.31 -5.13 27.48
CA LYS A 70 -7.49 -3.85 26.80
C LYS A 70 -6.37 -2.83 27.01
N LYS A 71 -5.75 -2.84 28.18
CA LYS A 71 -4.73 -1.87 28.62
C LYS A 71 -3.30 -2.39 28.47
N THR A 72 -3.08 -3.49 27.74
CA THR A 72 -1.77 -4.02 27.45
C THR A 72 -1.42 -3.88 25.97
N LYS A 73 -0.13 -3.90 25.64
CA LYS A 73 0.33 -3.86 24.25
C LYS A 73 -0.26 -4.98 23.41
N ILE A 74 -0.37 -6.19 23.98
CA ILE A 74 -0.95 -7.34 23.27
C ILE A 74 -2.45 -7.15 23.01
N GLY A 75 -3.18 -6.54 23.94
CA GLY A 75 -4.59 -6.17 23.74
C GLY A 75 -4.74 -5.17 22.60
N LEU A 76 -3.89 -4.14 22.55
CA LEU A 76 -3.87 -3.18 21.45
C LEU A 76 -3.56 -3.84 20.10
N ASP A 77 -2.63 -4.79 20.07
CA ASP A 77 -2.30 -5.53 18.84
C ASP A 77 -3.46 -6.42 18.38
N ASN A 78 -4.18 -7.04 19.30
CA ASN A 78 -5.43 -7.76 19.00
C ASN A 78 -6.49 -6.82 18.39
N LEU A 79 -6.70 -5.64 18.96
CA LEU A 79 -7.66 -4.68 18.41
C LEU A 79 -7.30 -4.23 16.99
N LYS A 80 -6.02 -3.95 16.73
CA LYS A 80 -5.56 -3.58 15.38
C LYS A 80 -5.81 -4.71 14.38
N ASN A 81 -5.51 -5.95 14.75
CA ASN A 81 -5.78 -7.12 13.93
C ASN A 81 -7.29 -7.31 13.69
N PHE A 82 -8.11 -7.12 14.72
CA PHE A 82 -9.58 -7.16 14.62
C PHE A 82 -10.11 -6.13 13.61
N ILE A 83 -9.71 -4.87 13.72
CA ILE A 83 -10.15 -3.79 12.82
C ILE A 83 -9.69 -4.08 11.38
N ASN A 84 -8.42 -4.44 11.17
CA ASN A 84 -7.88 -4.71 9.84
C ASN A 84 -8.58 -5.90 9.17
N LEU A 85 -8.84 -6.98 9.91
CA LEU A 85 -9.50 -8.16 9.37
C LEU A 85 -10.98 -7.89 9.05
N THR A 86 -11.62 -7.00 9.79
CA THR A 86 -12.99 -6.55 9.48
C THR A 86 -13.06 -5.87 8.10
N VAL A 87 -12.03 -5.13 7.71
CA VAL A 87 -11.95 -4.54 6.36
C VAL A 87 -11.97 -5.62 5.27
N ASP A 88 -11.28 -6.73 5.50
CA ASP A 88 -11.31 -7.87 4.56
C ASP A 88 -12.67 -8.57 4.54
N LEU A 89 -13.35 -8.64 5.67
CA LEU A 89 -14.68 -9.22 5.78
C LEU A 89 -15.73 -8.45 4.95
N TYR A 90 -15.59 -7.13 4.81
CA TYR A 90 -16.45 -6.32 3.94
C TYR A 90 -16.44 -6.74 2.46
N LYS A 91 -15.41 -7.46 2.02
CA LYS A 91 -15.31 -8.00 0.66
C LYS A 91 -16.17 -9.25 0.46
N ILE A 92 -16.69 -9.83 1.54
CA ILE A 92 -17.46 -11.08 1.54
C ILE A 92 -18.95 -10.73 1.60
N PRO A 93 -19.76 -11.10 0.59
CA PRO A 93 -21.19 -10.83 0.60
C PRO A 93 -21.91 -11.46 1.82
N ASN A 94 -22.99 -10.80 2.24
CA ASN A 94 -23.85 -11.26 3.33
C ASN A 94 -23.10 -11.48 4.67
N THR A 95 -22.21 -10.52 5.00
CA THR A 95 -21.54 -10.51 6.30
C THR A 95 -22.02 -9.30 7.07
N ASP A 96 -22.57 -9.55 8.27
CA ASP A 96 -22.98 -8.49 9.20
C ASP A 96 -21.77 -8.01 9.99
N ILE A 97 -21.58 -6.68 10.06
CA ILE A 97 -20.47 -6.03 10.74
C ILE A 97 -21.01 -4.97 11.67
N ASP A 98 -20.76 -5.15 12.95
CA ASP A 98 -21.13 -4.16 13.97
C ASP A 98 -20.16 -2.97 13.96
N ILE A 99 -20.46 -1.99 13.11
CA ILE A 99 -19.68 -0.75 12.95
C ILE A 99 -19.58 0.00 14.28
N LYS A 100 -20.68 0.08 15.05
CA LYS A 100 -20.71 0.82 16.33
C LYS A 100 -19.74 0.22 17.34
N LYS A 101 -19.72 -1.10 17.43
CA LYS A 101 -18.81 -1.83 18.31
C LYS A 101 -17.33 -1.52 17.96
N ILE A 102 -16.98 -1.56 16.69
CA ILE A 102 -15.61 -1.27 16.23
C ILE A 102 -15.19 0.17 16.58
N LEU A 103 -16.07 1.14 16.34
CA LEU A 103 -15.80 2.54 16.65
C LEU A 103 -15.70 2.79 18.15
N ASN A 104 -16.50 2.10 18.97
CA ASN A 104 -16.39 2.17 20.41
C ASN A 104 -15.05 1.62 20.92
N TYR A 105 -14.62 0.47 20.42
CA TYR A 105 -13.31 -0.11 20.77
C TYR A 105 -12.15 0.80 20.35
N PHE A 106 -12.23 1.38 19.16
CA PHE A 106 -11.23 2.35 18.69
C PHE A 106 -11.16 3.56 19.61
N GLN A 107 -12.32 4.15 19.97
CA GLN A 107 -12.35 5.33 20.82
C GLN A 107 -11.86 5.02 22.25
N GLU A 108 -12.21 3.87 22.80
CA GLU A 108 -11.73 3.41 24.10
C GLU A 108 -10.21 3.26 24.11
N ALA A 109 -9.65 2.61 23.09
CA ALA A 109 -8.22 2.43 22.94
C ALA A 109 -7.49 3.77 22.75
N LYS A 110 -8.03 4.67 21.92
CA LYS A 110 -7.47 6.01 21.70
C LYS A 110 -7.45 6.85 22.98
N ASN A 111 -8.52 6.79 23.79
CA ASN A 111 -8.58 7.50 25.06
C ASN A 111 -7.55 6.98 26.07
N PHE A 112 -7.24 5.68 26.03
CA PHE A 112 -6.28 5.08 26.96
C PHE A 112 -4.82 5.22 26.49
N TRP A 113 -4.55 4.93 25.19
CA TRP A 113 -3.20 4.89 24.62
C TRP A 113 -2.73 6.22 24.02
N GLY A 114 -3.67 7.16 23.79
CA GLY A 114 -3.39 8.35 23.01
C GLY A 114 -3.18 8.03 21.53
N TYR A 115 -2.15 8.64 20.94
CA TYR A 115 -1.80 8.41 19.55
C TYR A 115 -1.00 7.10 19.39
N ASP A 116 -1.48 6.18 18.55
CA ASP A 116 -0.75 5.01 18.06
C ASP A 116 -0.89 4.93 16.53
N LYS A 117 0.21 5.07 15.80
CA LYS A 117 0.24 5.09 14.33
C LYS A 117 -0.49 3.90 13.69
N ASN A 118 -0.25 2.69 14.21
CA ASN A 118 -0.83 1.48 13.60
C ASN A 118 -2.33 1.38 13.87
N LEU A 119 -2.80 1.87 15.02
CA LEU A 119 -4.23 1.98 15.29
C LEU A 119 -4.89 3.00 14.36
N MET A 120 -4.24 4.15 14.12
CA MET A 120 -4.73 5.17 13.17
C MET A 120 -4.77 4.63 11.74
N LEU A 121 -3.76 3.87 11.32
CA LEU A 121 -3.76 3.20 10.00
C LEU A 121 -4.89 2.16 9.86
N ALA A 122 -5.17 1.40 10.91
CA ALA A 122 -6.26 0.42 10.90
C ALA A 122 -7.62 1.10 10.74
N ILE A 123 -7.90 2.15 11.55
CA ILE A 123 -9.17 2.87 11.47
C ILE A 123 -9.31 3.69 10.18
N LYS A 124 -8.21 4.22 9.63
CA LYS A 124 -8.19 4.86 8.31
C LYS A 124 -8.69 3.89 7.23
N ARG A 125 -8.15 2.66 7.21
CA ARG A 125 -8.58 1.61 6.25
C ARG A 125 -10.06 1.28 6.43
N PHE A 126 -10.52 1.20 7.66
CA PHE A 126 -11.91 0.94 7.98
C PHE A 126 -12.83 2.05 7.46
N TYR A 127 -12.50 3.32 7.70
CA TYR A 127 -13.26 4.45 7.18
C TYR A 127 -13.26 4.52 5.64
N TRP A 128 -12.14 4.21 4.98
CA TRP A 128 -12.09 4.08 3.52
C TRP A 128 -13.10 3.03 3.02
N ARG A 129 -13.19 1.91 3.72
CA ARG A 129 -14.11 0.84 3.36
C ARG A 129 -15.57 1.23 3.54
N LEU A 130 -15.86 2.09 4.49
CA LEU A 130 -17.19 2.67 4.71
C LEU A 130 -17.52 3.84 3.78
N ASN A 131 -16.61 4.24 2.90
CA ASN A 131 -16.71 5.44 2.07
C ASN A 131 -16.84 6.74 2.89
N GLU A 132 -16.31 6.76 4.11
CA GLU A 132 -16.36 7.88 5.04
C GLU A 132 -15.14 8.80 4.85
N VAL A 133 -15.03 9.41 3.65
CA VAL A 133 -13.83 10.15 3.21
C VAL A 133 -13.44 11.27 4.17
N LYS A 134 -14.39 12.05 4.71
CA LYS A 134 -14.10 13.12 5.68
C LYS A 134 -13.47 12.57 6.97
N LYS A 135 -13.87 11.38 7.41
CA LYS A 135 -13.24 10.72 8.58
C LYS A 135 -11.85 10.22 8.25
N VAL A 136 -11.62 9.72 7.04
CA VAL A 136 -10.27 9.39 6.56
C VAL A 136 -9.35 10.61 6.60
N GLN A 137 -9.80 11.75 6.08
CA GLN A 137 -9.06 13.02 6.07
C GLN A 137 -8.73 13.48 7.49
N HIS A 138 -9.69 13.37 8.41
CA HIS A 138 -9.47 13.71 9.82
C HIS A 138 -8.39 12.84 10.46
N VAL A 139 -8.45 11.52 10.27
CA VAL A 139 -7.43 10.59 10.77
C VAL A 139 -6.05 10.91 10.19
N LEU A 140 -5.95 11.14 8.88
CA LEU A 140 -4.69 11.47 8.21
C LEU A 140 -4.13 12.82 8.66
N SER A 141 -4.99 13.83 8.85
CA SER A 141 -4.59 15.13 9.41
C SER A 141 -4.02 14.98 10.82
N GLU A 142 -4.65 14.17 11.67
CA GLU A 142 -4.13 13.87 12.99
C GLU A 142 -2.77 13.16 12.94
N MET A 143 -2.59 12.22 12.01
CA MET A 143 -1.29 11.55 11.81
C MET A 143 -0.21 12.56 11.40
N ILE A 144 -0.50 13.45 10.45
CA ILE A 144 0.43 14.50 10.00
C ILE A 144 0.78 15.45 11.15
N ASN A 145 -0.18 15.86 11.97
CA ASN A 145 0.04 16.70 13.15
C ASN A 145 0.91 16.00 14.21
N ASN A 146 0.89 14.67 14.26
CA ASN A 146 1.79 13.86 15.09
C ASN A 146 3.11 13.50 14.37
N GLN A 147 3.53 14.30 13.38
CA GLN A 147 4.79 14.17 12.66
C GLN A 147 4.95 12.89 11.81
N GLU A 148 3.84 12.22 11.46
CA GLU A 148 3.86 11.11 10.53
C GLU A 148 3.91 11.64 9.10
N HIS A 149 5.13 11.93 8.65
CA HIS A 149 5.39 12.49 7.31
C HIS A 149 5.94 11.46 6.33
N ASP A 150 5.63 10.18 6.56
CA ASP A 150 5.95 9.14 5.59
C ASP A 150 5.07 9.27 4.33
N SER A 151 5.61 8.76 3.25
CA SER A 151 4.99 8.79 1.94
C SER A 151 3.54 8.24 1.93
N THR A 152 3.31 7.11 2.61
CA THR A 152 1.98 6.50 2.69
C THR A 152 0.95 7.44 3.32
N THR A 153 1.33 8.15 4.37
CA THR A 153 0.44 9.11 5.06
C THR A 153 0.19 10.33 4.18
N LEU A 154 1.25 10.94 3.64
CA LEU A 154 1.15 12.16 2.84
C LEU A 154 0.41 11.94 1.51
N CYS A 155 0.74 10.88 0.77
CA CYS A 155 0.07 10.55 -0.49
C CYS A 155 -1.39 10.13 -0.26
N SER A 156 -1.69 9.38 0.81
CA SER A 156 -3.09 9.08 1.17
C SER A 156 -3.89 10.34 1.50
N TYR A 157 -3.27 11.34 2.13
CA TYR A 157 -3.95 12.58 2.47
C TYR A 157 -4.28 13.40 1.22
N ILE A 158 -3.29 13.69 0.36
CA ILE A 158 -3.54 14.45 -0.87
C ILE A 158 -4.52 13.71 -1.79
N TYR A 159 -4.43 12.38 -1.89
CA TYR A 159 -5.39 11.57 -2.63
C TYR A 159 -6.81 11.73 -2.08
N SER A 160 -6.98 11.67 -0.75
CA SER A 160 -8.30 11.82 -0.11
C SER A 160 -8.90 13.21 -0.35
N LYS A 161 -8.07 14.23 -0.50
CA LYS A 161 -8.50 15.60 -0.78
C LYS A 161 -9.01 15.79 -2.21
N GLY A 162 -8.67 14.91 -3.14
CA GLY A 162 -9.27 14.86 -4.47
C GLY A 162 -10.78 14.57 -4.49
N PHE A 163 -11.36 14.12 -3.37
CA PHE A 163 -12.80 13.93 -3.15
C PHE A 163 -13.44 15.06 -2.34
N ASP A 164 -12.75 16.19 -2.19
CA ASP A 164 -13.13 17.29 -1.32
C ASP A 164 -13.27 18.58 -2.12
N ASP A 165 -14.49 19.08 -2.25
CA ASP A 165 -14.78 20.32 -2.97
C ASP A 165 -14.22 21.57 -2.25
N ASP A 166 -13.80 21.42 -0.98
CA ASP A 166 -13.26 22.52 -0.17
C ASP A 166 -11.77 22.79 -0.45
N TRP A 167 -11.09 21.95 -1.27
CA TRP A 167 -9.69 22.14 -1.62
C TRP A 167 -9.53 22.82 -2.99
N SER A 168 -8.89 23.99 -2.96
CA SER A 168 -8.51 24.72 -4.17
C SER A 168 -7.26 24.10 -4.83
N GLN A 169 -7.00 24.47 -6.07
CA GLN A 169 -5.74 24.10 -6.74
C GLN A 169 -4.50 24.63 -5.98
N GLU A 170 -4.63 25.79 -5.33
CA GLU A 170 -3.56 26.38 -4.52
C GLU A 170 -3.27 25.51 -3.29
N ASP A 171 -4.29 24.92 -2.64
CA ASP A 171 -4.11 24.01 -1.51
C ASP A 171 -3.41 22.72 -1.93
N PHE A 172 -3.81 22.15 -3.08
CA PHE A 172 -3.10 21.02 -3.69
C PHE A 172 -1.64 21.35 -3.96
N PHE A 173 -1.35 22.50 -4.52
CA PHE A 173 0.02 22.92 -4.82
C PHE A 173 0.85 23.12 -3.56
N LYS A 174 0.32 23.78 -2.54
CA LYS A 174 1.00 23.96 -1.24
C LYS A 174 1.31 22.62 -0.58
N PHE A 175 0.35 21.70 -0.58
CA PHE A 175 0.57 20.39 0.03
C PHE A 175 1.52 19.52 -0.80
N SER A 176 1.49 19.63 -2.12
CA SER A 176 2.45 18.99 -3.02
C SER A 176 3.89 19.43 -2.73
N LYS A 177 4.12 20.72 -2.47
CA LYS A 177 5.44 21.21 -2.03
C LYS A 177 5.85 20.59 -0.70
N PHE A 178 4.93 20.45 0.23
CA PHE A 178 5.21 19.78 1.51
C PHE A 178 5.59 18.30 1.30
N ILE A 179 4.92 17.56 0.41
CA ILE A 179 5.34 16.21 0.02
C ILE A 179 6.76 16.25 -0.55
N GLN A 180 7.04 17.17 -1.48
CA GLN A 180 8.35 17.33 -2.08
C GLN A 180 9.46 17.55 -1.02
N GLU A 181 9.22 18.35 0.00
CA GLU A 181 10.17 18.60 1.08
C GLU A 181 10.42 17.34 1.94
N LYS A 182 9.37 16.57 2.22
CA LYS A 182 9.44 15.39 3.08
C LYS A 182 9.93 14.13 2.38
N THR A 183 9.79 14.03 1.06
CA THR A 183 10.31 12.90 0.28
C THR A 183 11.85 12.93 0.25
N PRO A 184 12.56 11.86 0.60
CA PRO A 184 14.02 11.84 0.61
C PRO A 184 14.64 12.06 -0.78
N LEU A 185 15.77 12.77 -0.81
CA LEU A 185 16.67 12.87 -1.95
C LEU A 185 18.00 12.18 -1.57
N PHE A 186 18.33 11.09 -2.27
CA PHE A 186 19.51 10.28 -1.90
C PHE A 186 20.81 10.85 -2.45
N LYS A 187 20.81 11.26 -3.72
CA LYS A 187 21.96 11.85 -4.39
C LYS A 187 21.47 12.63 -5.59
N GLU A 188 21.95 13.87 -5.67
CA GLU A 188 21.71 14.71 -6.85
C GLU A 188 22.63 14.22 -7.98
N GLU A 189 22.10 13.43 -8.88
CA GLU A 189 22.76 13.09 -10.14
C GLU A 189 22.04 13.83 -11.25
N GLU A 190 22.77 14.70 -11.94
CA GLU A 190 22.25 15.35 -13.13
C GLU A 190 22.13 14.33 -14.27
N LEU A 191 20.95 13.75 -14.44
CA LEU A 191 20.62 13.01 -15.69
C LEU A 191 20.25 14.03 -16.76
N THR A 192 21.24 14.75 -17.26
CA THR A 192 21.01 15.98 -18.01
C THR A 192 20.91 15.81 -19.51
N ASN A 193 21.11 14.64 -20.09
CA ASN A 193 21.11 14.54 -21.55
C ASN A 193 20.39 13.29 -22.05
N LEU A 194 19.23 13.50 -22.67
CA LEU A 194 18.79 12.66 -23.77
C LEU A 194 19.93 12.61 -24.77
N LYS A 195 20.69 11.53 -24.82
CA LYS A 195 21.66 11.31 -25.89
C LYS A 195 20.87 11.17 -27.19
N SER A 196 20.58 12.29 -27.84
CA SER A 196 19.90 12.33 -29.12
C SER A 196 20.75 11.64 -30.16
N ASN A 197 20.64 10.34 -30.23
CA ASN A 197 21.16 9.56 -31.33
C ASN A 197 19.99 9.28 -32.28
N LYS A 198 19.90 9.99 -33.39
CA LYS A 198 18.82 9.91 -34.39
C LYS A 198 18.55 8.49 -34.92
N ASN A 199 19.44 7.54 -34.67
CA ASN A 199 19.35 6.15 -35.10
C ASN A 199 19.05 5.17 -33.95
N LYS A 200 18.76 5.65 -32.72
CA LYS A 200 18.51 4.80 -31.57
C LYS A 200 17.00 4.86 -31.21
N LYS A 201 16.41 3.70 -30.93
CA LYS A 201 15.06 3.63 -30.39
C LYS A 201 15.00 4.40 -29.06
N LEU A 202 13.90 5.10 -28.82
CA LEU A 202 13.63 5.70 -27.52
C LEU A 202 13.25 4.61 -26.52
N LYS A 203 13.91 4.59 -25.39
CA LYS A 203 13.62 3.70 -24.27
C LYS A 203 12.57 4.32 -23.36
N LEU A 204 11.39 3.72 -23.32
CA LEU A 204 10.26 4.17 -22.53
C LEU A 204 10.07 3.24 -21.33
N ALA A 205 10.14 3.76 -20.12
CA ALA A 205 9.87 3.04 -18.90
C ALA A 205 8.47 3.36 -18.36
N PHE A 206 7.67 2.34 -18.04
CA PHE A 206 6.37 2.47 -17.38
C PHE A 206 6.46 1.83 -16.00
N LEU A 207 6.10 2.59 -14.95
CA LEU A 207 6.13 2.13 -13.56
C LEU A 207 4.71 2.05 -13.01
N SER A 208 4.32 0.88 -12.51
CA SER A 208 2.98 0.70 -11.93
C SER A 208 2.93 -0.41 -10.89
N GLY A 209 2.19 -0.18 -9.81
CA GLY A 209 1.72 -1.22 -8.89
C GLY A 209 0.38 -1.84 -9.30
N ASP A 210 -0.20 -1.40 -10.40
CA ASP A 210 -1.59 -1.67 -10.78
C ASP A 210 -1.73 -2.48 -12.08
N ILE A 211 -0.64 -3.08 -12.59
CA ILE A 211 -0.69 -4.00 -13.73
C ILE A 211 -1.22 -5.37 -13.28
N ARG A 212 -2.51 -5.44 -13.14
CA ARG A 212 -3.24 -6.61 -12.63
C ARG A 212 -4.65 -6.67 -13.22
N SER A 213 -5.30 -7.81 -13.07
CA SER A 213 -6.67 -8.03 -13.55
C SER A 213 -7.64 -7.00 -13.00
N ASN A 214 -8.55 -6.54 -13.85
CA ASN A 214 -9.63 -5.62 -13.52
C ASN A 214 -9.17 -4.24 -12.97
N HIS A 215 -8.02 -3.73 -13.39
CA HIS A 215 -7.57 -2.39 -13.05
C HIS A 215 -7.60 -1.45 -14.26
N SER A 216 -8.04 -0.20 -14.06
CA SER A 216 -8.19 0.80 -15.14
C SER A 216 -6.87 1.07 -15.88
N VAL A 217 -5.77 1.26 -15.14
CA VAL A 217 -4.42 1.47 -15.74
C VAL A 217 -4.07 0.36 -16.72
N THR A 218 -4.41 -0.89 -16.40
CA THR A 218 -4.18 -2.05 -17.27
C THR A 218 -4.87 -1.92 -18.62
N TYR A 219 -6.14 -1.50 -18.63
CA TYR A 219 -6.89 -1.37 -19.88
C TYR A 219 -6.29 -0.31 -20.81
N PHE A 220 -5.91 0.83 -20.28
CA PHE A 220 -5.33 1.92 -21.07
C PHE A 220 -3.93 1.59 -21.57
N LEU A 221 -3.05 1.12 -20.68
CA LEU A 221 -1.67 0.78 -21.03
C LEU A 221 -1.62 -0.36 -22.05
N LYS A 222 -2.49 -1.37 -21.92
CA LYS A 222 -2.57 -2.50 -22.85
C LYS A 222 -2.76 -2.05 -24.30
N THR A 223 -3.64 -1.07 -24.52
CA THR A 223 -3.91 -0.53 -25.87
C THR A 223 -2.64 0.07 -26.48
N ILE A 224 -1.87 0.81 -25.71
CA ILE A 224 -0.59 1.38 -26.17
C ILE A 224 0.42 0.30 -26.48
N LEU A 225 0.60 -0.67 -25.58
CA LEU A 225 1.58 -1.74 -25.74
C LEU A 225 1.27 -2.69 -26.93
N PHE A 226 0.02 -2.76 -27.34
CA PHE A 226 -0.35 -3.49 -28.56
C PHE A 226 -0.07 -2.73 -29.85
N ASN A 227 -0.03 -1.39 -29.81
CA ASN A 227 -0.04 -0.55 -31.00
C ASN A 227 1.20 0.33 -31.18
N TYR A 228 2.19 0.28 -30.26
CA TYR A 228 3.39 1.11 -30.42
C TYR A 228 4.30 0.64 -31.55
N ASP A 229 5.01 1.56 -32.20
CA ASP A 229 5.96 1.22 -33.25
C ASP A 229 7.26 0.65 -32.65
N LYS A 230 7.45 -0.65 -32.83
CA LYS A 230 8.63 -1.38 -32.34
C LYS A 230 9.94 -0.98 -33.03
N ARG A 231 9.88 -0.20 -34.12
CA ARG A 231 11.07 0.34 -34.80
C ARG A 231 11.62 1.55 -34.05
N ASP A 232 10.73 2.35 -33.44
CA ASP A 232 11.06 3.63 -32.84
C ASP A 232 11.20 3.54 -31.31
N PHE A 233 10.54 2.56 -30.68
CA PHE A 233 10.47 2.45 -29.23
C PHE A 233 10.94 1.10 -28.70
N GLU A 234 11.58 1.14 -27.52
CA GLU A 234 11.95 0.00 -26.70
C GLU A 234 11.29 0.18 -25.32
N ILE A 235 10.49 -0.80 -24.90
CA ILE A 235 9.62 -0.66 -23.72
C ILE A 235 10.18 -1.43 -22.54
N TYR A 236 10.28 -0.73 -21.41
CA TYR A 236 10.64 -1.24 -20.08
C TYR A 236 9.43 -1.14 -19.18
N LEU A 237 9.03 -2.23 -18.53
CA LEU A 237 7.89 -2.26 -17.62
C LEU A 237 8.33 -2.68 -16.21
N TYR A 238 8.13 -1.78 -15.24
CA TYR A 238 8.50 -2.02 -13.86
C TYR A 238 7.24 -2.21 -13.02
N PHE A 239 7.10 -3.41 -12.46
CA PHE A 239 6.00 -3.76 -11.57
C PHE A 239 6.35 -3.40 -10.13
N ASN A 240 5.38 -2.85 -9.38
CA ASN A 240 5.53 -2.53 -7.96
C ASN A 240 4.39 -3.15 -7.13
N HIS A 241 4.23 -4.47 -7.21
CA HIS A 241 3.23 -5.26 -6.48
C HIS A 241 3.78 -6.64 -6.07
N GLU A 242 3.17 -7.25 -5.04
CA GLU A 242 3.68 -8.47 -4.42
C GLU A 242 3.48 -9.73 -5.26
N ASN A 243 2.32 -9.84 -5.93
CA ASN A 243 1.91 -11.06 -6.60
C ASN A 243 1.56 -10.79 -8.06
N ASP A 244 2.20 -11.51 -8.94
CA ASP A 244 1.89 -11.53 -10.36
C ASP A 244 0.61 -12.37 -10.60
N ASP A 245 -0.24 -11.91 -11.50
CA ASP A 245 -1.41 -12.63 -12.00
C ASP A 245 -1.29 -12.89 -13.51
N GLU A 246 -2.29 -13.54 -14.10
CA GLU A 246 -2.31 -13.82 -15.54
C GLU A 246 -2.14 -12.54 -16.38
N THR A 247 -2.74 -11.44 -15.95
CA THR A 247 -2.61 -10.15 -16.63
C THR A 247 -1.18 -9.64 -16.58
N THR A 248 -0.51 -9.74 -15.44
CA THR A 248 0.91 -9.38 -15.30
C THR A 248 1.78 -10.19 -16.26
N GLU A 249 1.54 -11.52 -16.36
CA GLU A 249 2.29 -12.39 -17.27
C GLU A 249 2.04 -12.04 -18.75
N ASP A 250 0.83 -11.63 -19.11
CA ASP A 250 0.52 -11.18 -20.46
C ASP A 250 1.25 -9.88 -20.80
N PHE A 251 1.32 -8.94 -19.85
CA PHE A 251 2.06 -7.69 -20.07
C PHE A 251 3.56 -7.91 -20.25
N LYS A 252 4.16 -8.86 -19.55
CA LYS A 252 5.58 -9.24 -19.76
C LYS A 252 5.87 -9.69 -21.19
N LYS A 253 4.91 -10.31 -21.87
CA LYS A 253 5.05 -10.75 -23.27
C LYS A 253 4.94 -9.62 -24.27
N LEU A 254 4.35 -8.47 -23.90
CA LEU A 254 4.11 -7.33 -24.79
C LEU A 254 5.30 -6.36 -24.88
N VAL A 255 6.22 -6.41 -23.93
CA VAL A 255 7.31 -5.46 -23.76
C VAL A 255 8.68 -6.09 -24.03
N ASN A 256 9.70 -5.26 -24.22
CA ASN A 256 11.07 -5.72 -24.44
C ASN A 256 11.71 -6.18 -23.13
N HIS A 257 11.48 -5.43 -22.04
CA HIS A 257 12.06 -5.68 -20.74
C HIS A 257 10.99 -5.52 -19.66
N SER A 258 11.03 -6.39 -18.65
CA SER A 258 10.15 -6.29 -17.50
C SER A 258 10.86 -6.70 -16.22
N LYS A 259 10.58 -5.99 -15.11
CA LYS A 259 11.15 -6.30 -13.80
C LYS A 259 10.19 -5.94 -12.68
N ASN A 260 10.06 -6.83 -11.70
CA ASN A 260 9.36 -6.50 -10.47
C ASN A 260 10.35 -5.83 -9.50
N ILE A 261 10.04 -4.59 -9.10
CA ILE A 261 10.86 -3.77 -8.20
C ILE A 261 10.29 -3.68 -6.78
N ASN A 262 9.17 -4.35 -6.50
CA ASN A 262 8.48 -4.24 -5.21
C ASN A 262 9.35 -4.65 -4.02
N ASN A 263 10.19 -5.67 -4.20
CA ASN A 263 11.08 -6.17 -3.15
C ASN A 263 12.44 -5.46 -3.08
N LEU A 264 12.70 -4.50 -3.96
CA LEU A 264 13.91 -3.68 -3.91
C LEU A 264 13.68 -2.50 -2.96
N ASN A 265 14.67 -2.13 -2.15
CA ASN A 265 14.66 -0.84 -1.48
C ASN A 265 14.71 0.30 -2.52
N ASP A 266 14.44 1.53 -2.10
CA ASP A 266 14.31 2.65 -3.04
C ASP A 266 15.58 2.95 -3.80
N LEU A 267 16.74 2.91 -3.12
CA LEU A 267 18.04 3.16 -3.76
C LEU A 267 18.38 2.09 -4.81
N ASP A 268 18.15 0.82 -4.49
CA ASP A 268 18.37 -0.28 -5.43
C ASP A 268 17.43 -0.21 -6.63
N ALA A 269 16.17 0.21 -6.42
CA ALA A 269 15.22 0.41 -7.50
C ALA A 269 15.64 1.57 -8.42
N ILE A 270 16.08 2.71 -7.86
CA ILE A 270 16.63 3.84 -8.62
C ILE A 270 17.82 3.39 -9.46
N ASN A 271 18.81 2.74 -8.84
CA ASN A 271 20.01 2.28 -9.52
C ASN A 271 19.69 1.26 -10.63
N THR A 272 18.75 0.36 -10.37
CA THR A 272 18.26 -0.61 -11.35
C THR A 272 17.71 0.08 -12.60
N ILE A 273 16.82 1.08 -12.41
CA ILE A 273 16.19 1.76 -13.54
C ILE A 273 17.22 2.63 -14.30
N ARG A 274 18.08 3.34 -13.58
CA ARG A 274 19.15 4.17 -14.16
C ARG A 274 20.15 3.35 -14.98
N SER A 275 20.48 2.13 -14.55
CA SER A 275 21.42 1.26 -15.28
C SER A 275 20.92 0.83 -16.66
N GLU A 276 19.61 0.87 -16.90
CA GLU A 276 19.00 0.59 -18.19
C GLU A 276 19.04 1.79 -19.14
N GLU A 277 19.45 2.98 -18.66
CA GLU A 277 19.55 4.23 -19.44
C GLU A 277 18.25 4.53 -20.21
N VAL A 278 17.10 4.46 -19.51
CA VAL A 278 15.80 4.81 -20.10
C VAL A 278 15.73 6.31 -20.41
N ASP A 279 15.14 6.67 -21.54
CA ASP A 279 15.04 8.05 -21.99
C ASP A 279 13.87 8.79 -21.35
N ILE A 280 12.72 8.11 -21.22
CA ILE A 280 11.48 8.67 -20.65
C ILE A 280 10.89 7.68 -19.64
N ALA A 281 10.59 8.14 -18.43
CA ALA A 281 9.89 7.34 -17.42
C ALA A 281 8.47 7.88 -17.18
N PHE A 282 7.50 6.97 -17.22
CA PHE A 282 6.09 7.26 -16.93
C PHE A 282 5.72 6.76 -15.53
N ASP A 283 5.29 7.69 -14.67
CA ASP A 283 4.64 7.37 -13.40
C ASP A 283 3.17 7.09 -13.64
N LEU A 284 2.77 5.83 -13.49
CA LEU A 284 1.37 5.40 -13.63
C LEU A 284 0.67 5.27 -12.27
N MET A 285 1.25 5.76 -11.19
CA MET A 285 0.75 5.61 -9.83
C MET A 285 0.37 6.96 -9.21
N GLY A 286 1.27 7.94 -9.29
CA GLY A 286 1.10 9.22 -8.61
C GLY A 286 0.94 9.05 -7.10
N ALA A 287 -0.14 9.57 -6.52
CA ALA A 287 -0.45 9.44 -5.08
C ALA A 287 -1.39 8.26 -4.75
N THR A 288 -1.63 7.34 -5.68
CA THR A 288 -2.51 6.18 -5.46
C THR A 288 -1.82 5.07 -4.64
N SER A 289 -2.50 3.95 -4.40
CA SER A 289 -1.89 2.80 -3.73
C SER A 289 -0.67 2.29 -4.51
N SER A 290 0.30 1.74 -3.79
CA SER A 290 1.57 1.24 -4.37
C SER A 290 2.41 2.33 -5.07
N HIS A 291 2.18 3.60 -4.74
CA HIS A 291 3.00 4.71 -5.23
C HIS A 291 4.46 4.54 -4.82
N ARG A 292 5.34 5.16 -5.58
CA ARG A 292 6.78 5.17 -5.32
C ARG A 292 7.41 6.47 -5.81
N GLU A 293 6.84 7.60 -5.35
CA GLU A 293 7.20 8.97 -5.73
C GLU A 293 8.67 9.29 -5.48
N ILE A 294 9.29 8.61 -4.51
CA ILE A 294 10.72 8.77 -4.20
C ILE A 294 11.61 8.44 -5.40
N LEU A 295 11.21 7.51 -6.27
CA LEU A 295 11.97 7.18 -7.49
C LEU A 295 11.99 8.39 -8.42
N PHE A 296 10.86 9.03 -8.64
CA PHE A 296 10.72 10.19 -9.52
C PHE A 296 11.39 11.43 -8.92
N LYS A 297 11.31 11.64 -7.62
CA LYS A 297 12.07 12.72 -6.97
C LYS A 297 13.58 12.57 -7.17
N ASN A 298 14.08 11.36 -7.12
CA ASN A 298 15.50 11.05 -7.33
C ASN A 298 15.88 10.91 -8.81
N ARG A 299 15.00 11.25 -9.72
CA ARG A 299 15.17 11.28 -11.17
C ARG A 299 15.77 10.01 -11.75
N ILE A 300 14.89 9.12 -12.20
CA ILE A 300 15.27 7.82 -12.78
C ILE A 300 15.45 7.86 -14.30
N ALA A 301 15.00 8.95 -14.95
CA ALA A 301 15.16 9.18 -16.38
C ALA A 301 15.36 10.67 -16.69
N PRO A 302 15.97 11.05 -17.84
CA PRO A 302 16.10 12.43 -18.29
C PRO A 302 14.76 13.16 -18.42
N VAL A 303 13.70 12.48 -18.86
CA VAL A 303 12.32 13.00 -18.93
C VAL A 303 11.42 12.13 -18.08
N GLN A 304 10.61 12.73 -17.23
CA GLN A 304 9.67 12.03 -16.35
C GLN A 304 8.26 12.61 -16.49
N ILE A 305 7.29 11.73 -16.69
CA ILE A 305 5.92 12.09 -17.04
C ILE A 305 4.96 11.36 -16.10
N ASN A 306 4.06 12.10 -15.44
CA ASN A 306 2.93 11.50 -14.75
C ASN A 306 1.81 11.23 -15.74
N TRP A 307 1.22 10.02 -15.72
CA TRP A 307 0.14 9.64 -16.62
C TRP A 307 -0.82 8.63 -16.00
N ILE A 308 -2.10 8.89 -16.15
CA ILE A 308 -3.28 8.04 -16.00
C ILE A 308 -3.60 7.45 -14.61
N GLY A 309 -2.63 7.09 -13.76
CA GLY A 309 -2.93 6.49 -12.45
C GLY A 309 -3.46 7.48 -11.44
N TYR A 310 -3.10 8.74 -11.56
CA TYR A 310 -3.54 9.82 -10.68
C TYR A 310 -3.80 11.09 -11.50
N CYS A 311 -5.01 11.62 -11.38
CA CYS A 311 -5.47 12.74 -12.20
C CYS A 311 -4.93 14.12 -11.75
N ASN A 312 -4.15 14.20 -10.68
CA ASN A 312 -3.60 15.44 -10.16
C ASN A 312 -2.07 15.31 -9.98
N THR A 313 -1.40 16.42 -9.69
CA THR A 313 0.03 16.41 -9.39
C THR A 313 0.30 16.08 -7.93
N ILE A 314 1.43 15.42 -7.66
CA ILE A 314 2.01 15.34 -6.31
C ILE A 314 3.17 16.33 -6.11
N GLY A 315 3.38 17.24 -7.08
CA GLY A 315 4.28 18.39 -6.99
C GLY A 315 5.75 18.06 -6.90
N LEU A 316 6.18 16.89 -7.34
CA LEU A 316 7.59 16.51 -7.35
C LEU A 316 8.33 17.28 -8.46
N ASN A 317 9.44 17.92 -8.10
CA ASN A 317 10.32 18.58 -9.07
C ASN A 317 10.95 17.61 -10.07
N GLY A 318 10.92 16.31 -9.77
CA GLY A 318 11.35 15.27 -10.69
C GLY A 318 10.38 15.01 -11.85
N ASN A 319 9.09 15.31 -11.71
CA ASN A 319 8.12 15.15 -12.79
C ASN A 319 8.11 16.39 -13.69
N ASP A 320 8.48 16.21 -14.96
CA ASP A 320 8.59 17.29 -15.92
C ASP A 320 7.24 17.63 -16.57
N TYR A 321 6.39 16.61 -16.78
CA TYR A 321 5.10 16.75 -17.47
C TYR A 321 4.01 15.90 -16.84
N ILE A 322 2.76 16.29 -17.11
CA ILE A 322 1.56 15.47 -16.94
C ILE A 322 0.98 15.23 -18.34
N LEU A 323 0.78 13.96 -18.67
CA LEU A 323 0.05 13.59 -19.89
C LEU A 323 -1.44 13.49 -19.52
N ALA A 324 -2.24 14.38 -20.09
CA ALA A 324 -3.67 14.50 -19.82
C ALA A 324 -4.45 14.63 -21.14
N ASP A 325 -5.73 14.31 -21.10
CA ASP A 325 -6.67 14.58 -22.18
C ASP A 325 -7.43 15.90 -21.96
N PRO A 326 -8.15 16.41 -22.98
CA PRO A 326 -8.88 17.69 -22.88
C PRO A 326 -10.03 17.71 -21.86
N TYR A 327 -10.40 16.57 -21.30
CA TYR A 327 -11.47 16.47 -20.28
C TYR A 327 -10.93 16.55 -18.86
N LEU A 328 -9.62 16.38 -18.71
CA LEU A 328 -8.93 16.38 -17.42
C LEU A 328 -8.36 17.77 -17.06
N ILE A 329 -8.25 18.67 -18.04
CA ILE A 329 -7.65 20.00 -17.90
C ILE A 329 -8.74 21.07 -18.05
#